data_c8d0ab15f753406e92ec7a4543b75b90
#
_entry.id   c8d0ab15f753406e92ec7a4543b75b90
#
_cell.length_a   1.000
_cell.length_b   1.000
_cell.length_c   1.000
_cell.angle_alpha   90.00
_cell.angle_beta   90.00
_cell.angle_gamma   90.00
#
_symmetry.space_group_name_H-M   'P 1'
#
loop_
_entity.id
_entity.type
_entity.pdbx_description
1 polymer ?
#
loop_
_entity_poly.entity_id
_entity_poly.type
_entity_poly.pdbx_seq_one_letter_code
_entity_poly.pdbx_strand_id
1 'polypeptide(L)'
;MKRAVVLSGGGSKGSYEIGVWKALRRLHIKYDIVTGTSIGALNGALMTQKTYLKALYIWHKLSLEYLFEQQPKSDTKKDILMLYGDNFFKNGGMDIKKIEDIIRKAINMKRFYKSDIDYGLITYNFSTKKPLVISKKDISKDKLVDYLMASATCYPALQMKDIDGDKYIDGGFYDNLPINLAIKLGATEAIIVDLRAPGLKKLPKGNIKTTYIKPKNKISFFLDFNSKQAKINMNFGYNDTMKVFKRLDGDYFTFRKDEISKFYERNKDELSKLLGTSITKKQLLKLIEDIGKEFKLQEDLIYYLDDYFRIIKDKANSCEKITKEIEKQIKSKKVSRAINSKLITLFFLRNITSKKRENKALSIFFSKNYKQALLLSYIGVNYGE
;
A
#
# COMPACT_ATOMS: atom_id res chain seq x y z
N MET A 1 18.62 -23.61 3.77
CA MET A 1 17.28 -22.99 3.76
C MET A 1 17.33 -21.84 2.77
N LYS A 2 16.50 -21.83 1.71
CA LYS A 2 16.46 -20.75 0.72
C LYS A 2 15.24 -19.89 0.94
N ARG A 3 15.44 -18.57 1.07
CA ARG A 3 14.38 -17.58 1.21
C ARG A 3 14.09 -16.89 -0.11
N ALA A 4 12.81 -16.84 -0.49
CA ALA A 4 12.36 -16.07 -1.63
C ALA A 4 11.72 -14.76 -1.22
N VAL A 5 11.82 -13.74 -2.11
CA VAL A 5 10.93 -12.59 -2.16
C VAL A 5 10.05 -12.74 -3.40
N VAL A 6 8.74 -12.78 -3.18
CA VAL A 6 7.73 -12.93 -4.24
C VAL A 6 7.00 -11.62 -4.42
N LEU A 7 7.08 -11.03 -5.60
CA LEU A 7 6.55 -9.71 -5.93
C LEU A 7 5.35 -9.83 -6.88
N SER A 8 4.22 -9.25 -6.50
CA SER A 8 3.02 -9.30 -7.34
C SER A 8 3.04 -8.25 -8.45
N GLY A 9 2.24 -8.45 -9.48
CA GLY A 9 1.92 -7.39 -10.44
C GLY A 9 1.06 -6.29 -9.80
N GLY A 10 1.06 -5.09 -10.42
CA GLY A 10 0.28 -3.99 -9.91
C GLY A 10 0.56 -2.60 -10.48
N GLY A 11 1.31 -2.48 -11.58
CA GLY A 11 1.61 -1.21 -12.23
C GLY A 11 2.24 -0.19 -11.28
N SER A 12 1.68 1.02 -11.19
CA SER A 12 2.18 2.10 -10.32
C SER A 12 2.24 1.76 -8.82
N LYS A 13 1.45 0.75 -8.37
CA LYS A 13 1.53 0.25 -7.01
C LYS A 13 2.88 -0.38 -6.66
N GLY A 14 3.69 -0.75 -7.66
CA GLY A 14 5.03 -1.35 -7.47
C GLY A 14 6.01 -0.46 -6.70
N SER A 15 5.75 0.84 -6.59
CA SER A 15 6.49 1.74 -5.68
C SER A 15 6.44 1.28 -4.21
N TYR A 16 5.36 0.63 -3.78
CA TYR A 16 5.25 0.00 -2.46
C TYR A 16 6.33 -1.08 -2.24
N GLU A 17 6.66 -1.88 -3.27
CA GLU A 17 7.70 -2.92 -3.21
C GLU A 17 9.09 -2.33 -2.98
N ILE A 18 9.36 -1.11 -3.45
CA ILE A 18 10.61 -0.39 -3.18
C ILE A 18 10.71 -0.01 -1.70
N GLY A 19 9.57 0.36 -1.09
CA GLY A 19 9.48 0.56 0.36
C GLY A 19 9.72 -0.72 1.15
N VAL A 20 9.13 -1.84 0.70
CA VAL A 20 9.41 -3.17 1.27
C VAL A 20 10.90 -3.50 1.16
N TRP A 21 11.49 -3.32 -0.01
CA TRP A 21 12.93 -3.57 -0.21
C TRP A 21 13.80 -2.69 0.71
N LYS A 22 13.44 -1.39 0.90
CA LYS A 22 14.10 -0.51 1.89
C LYS A 22 14.08 -1.12 3.29
N ALA A 23 12.93 -1.63 3.73
CA ALA A 23 12.78 -2.23 5.04
C ALA A 23 13.56 -3.54 5.19
N LEU A 24 13.51 -4.43 4.19
CA LEU A 24 14.30 -5.67 4.19
C LEU A 24 15.81 -5.38 4.31
N ARG A 25 16.31 -4.37 3.58
CA ARG A 25 17.69 -3.91 3.70
C ARG A 25 18.01 -3.38 5.09
N ARG A 26 17.12 -2.55 5.67
CA ARG A 26 17.29 -2.01 7.03
C ARG A 26 17.30 -3.09 8.10
N LEU A 27 16.56 -4.17 7.89
CA LEU A 27 16.47 -5.33 8.77
C LEU A 27 17.56 -6.36 8.51
N HIS A 28 18.45 -6.12 7.54
CA HIS A 28 19.49 -7.08 7.11
C HIS A 28 18.93 -8.45 6.73
N ILE A 29 17.67 -8.49 6.20
CA ILE A 29 17.05 -9.71 5.75
C ILE A 29 17.60 -10.08 4.38
N LYS A 30 18.35 -11.19 4.33
CA LYS A 30 18.90 -11.78 3.10
C LYS A 30 17.85 -12.66 2.42
N TYR A 31 17.93 -12.75 1.10
CA TYR A 31 17.10 -13.62 0.26
C TYR A 31 17.93 -14.16 -0.90
N ASP A 32 17.60 -15.38 -1.30
CA ASP A 32 18.34 -16.17 -2.29
C ASP A 32 17.63 -16.23 -3.64
N ILE A 33 16.31 -15.93 -3.64
CA ILE A 33 15.44 -16.05 -4.80
C ILE A 33 14.54 -14.81 -4.86
N VAL A 34 14.34 -14.29 -6.07
CA VAL A 34 13.30 -13.30 -6.34
C VAL A 34 12.42 -13.78 -7.48
N THR A 35 11.12 -13.80 -7.28
CA THR A 35 10.16 -14.06 -8.36
C THR A 35 9.17 -12.91 -8.46
N GLY A 36 8.77 -12.58 -9.69
CA GLY A 36 7.87 -11.46 -9.91
C GLY A 36 7.01 -11.60 -11.15
N THR A 37 5.89 -10.89 -11.15
CA THR A 37 5.00 -10.74 -12.30
C THR A 37 4.77 -9.26 -12.56
N SER A 38 4.75 -8.85 -13.85
CA SER A 38 4.49 -7.46 -14.23
C SER A 38 5.52 -6.51 -13.60
N ILE A 39 5.06 -5.44 -12.95
CA ILE A 39 5.94 -4.52 -12.22
C ILE A 39 6.81 -5.25 -11.18
N GLY A 40 6.30 -6.33 -10.56
CA GLY A 40 7.07 -7.16 -9.65
C GLY A 40 8.23 -7.88 -10.34
N ALA A 41 8.11 -8.23 -11.63
CA ALA A 41 9.23 -8.75 -12.42
C ALA A 41 10.32 -7.69 -12.64
N LEU A 42 9.92 -6.45 -12.95
CA LEU A 42 10.83 -5.33 -13.13
C LEU A 42 11.58 -4.97 -11.83
N ASN A 43 10.85 -4.79 -10.74
CA ASN A 43 11.43 -4.52 -9.42
C ASN A 43 12.31 -5.70 -8.96
N GLY A 44 11.86 -6.94 -9.22
CA GLY A 44 12.60 -8.15 -8.91
C GLY A 44 13.95 -8.24 -9.65
N ALA A 45 14.01 -7.84 -10.92
CA ALA A 45 15.24 -7.79 -11.66
C ALA A 45 16.22 -6.76 -11.05
N LEU A 46 15.72 -5.58 -10.62
CA LEU A 46 16.52 -4.58 -9.90
C LEU A 46 17.00 -5.08 -8.53
N MET A 47 16.16 -5.87 -7.83
CA MET A 47 16.54 -6.52 -6.56
C MET A 47 17.62 -7.58 -6.80
N THR A 48 17.49 -8.38 -7.84
CA THR A 48 18.47 -9.42 -8.21
C THR A 48 19.84 -8.82 -8.51
N GLN A 49 19.92 -7.71 -9.22
CA GLN A 49 21.19 -7.01 -9.48
C GLN A 49 21.64 -6.09 -8.33
N LYS A 50 20.91 -6.05 -7.20
CA LYS A 50 21.23 -5.30 -5.97
C LYS A 50 21.39 -3.78 -6.20
N THR A 51 20.56 -3.16 -7.08
CA THR A 51 20.64 -1.74 -7.47
C THR A 51 19.52 -0.90 -6.86
N TYR A 52 19.39 -0.92 -5.54
CA TYR A 52 18.33 -0.21 -4.79
C TYR A 52 18.25 1.29 -5.13
N LEU A 53 19.38 2.00 -5.13
CA LEU A 53 19.39 3.44 -5.40
C LEU A 53 18.92 3.77 -6.82
N LYS A 54 19.20 2.92 -7.78
CA LYS A 54 18.71 3.07 -9.16
C LYS A 54 17.19 2.85 -9.22
N ALA A 55 16.68 1.82 -8.53
CA ALA A 55 15.25 1.60 -8.40
C ALA A 55 14.54 2.81 -7.76
N LEU A 56 15.09 3.32 -6.66
CA LEU A 56 14.58 4.51 -5.97
C LEU A 56 14.54 5.73 -6.91
N TYR A 57 15.61 5.99 -7.64
CA TYR A 57 15.69 7.09 -8.61
C TYR A 57 14.62 6.97 -9.70
N ILE A 58 14.46 5.78 -10.30
CA ILE A 58 13.44 5.54 -11.33
C ILE A 58 12.05 5.85 -10.78
N TRP A 59 11.70 5.33 -9.63
CA TRP A 59 10.39 5.54 -9.02
C TRP A 59 10.11 6.99 -8.61
N HIS A 60 11.15 7.78 -8.28
CA HIS A 60 11.01 9.21 -8.02
C HIS A 60 10.78 10.03 -9.30
N LYS A 61 11.22 9.54 -10.45
CA LYS A 61 11.02 10.18 -11.76
C LYS A 61 9.74 9.69 -12.45
N LEU A 62 9.18 8.56 -12.01
CA LEU A 62 8.11 7.88 -12.72
C LEU A 62 6.80 8.70 -12.67
N SER A 63 6.36 9.13 -13.85
CA SER A 63 5.10 9.82 -14.09
C SER A 63 4.54 9.37 -15.43
N LEU A 64 3.27 9.66 -15.73
CA LEU A 64 2.71 9.38 -17.06
C LEU A 64 3.51 10.10 -18.15
N GLU A 65 3.90 11.35 -17.92
CA GLU A 65 4.73 12.14 -18.83
C GLU A 65 6.11 11.49 -19.08
N TYR A 66 6.70 10.91 -18.05
CA TYR A 66 7.97 10.20 -18.17
C TYR A 66 7.86 8.89 -18.96
N LEU A 67 6.70 8.21 -18.85
CA LEU A 67 6.48 6.90 -19.49
C LEU A 67 5.92 6.98 -20.91
N PHE A 68 5.10 7.99 -21.20
CA PHE A 68 4.35 8.09 -22.45
C PHE A 68 4.49 9.48 -23.06
N GLU A 69 4.36 9.57 -24.37
CA GLU A 69 4.30 10.85 -25.07
C GLU A 69 2.93 11.51 -24.93
N GLN A 70 1.88 10.69 -24.96
CA GLN A 70 0.51 11.14 -24.81
C GLN A 70 0.13 11.30 -23.36
N GLN A 71 -0.58 12.39 -23.03
CA GLN A 71 -0.96 12.73 -21.68
C GLN A 71 -2.46 12.78 -21.51
N PRO A 72 -3.02 12.48 -20.31
CA PRO A 72 -4.42 12.67 -20.01
C PRO A 72 -4.76 14.17 -19.94
N LYS A 73 -6.03 14.52 -20.16
CA LYS A 73 -6.51 15.91 -20.04
C LYS A 73 -6.36 16.48 -18.62
N SER A 74 -6.45 15.61 -17.63
CA SER A 74 -6.21 15.93 -16.22
C SER A 74 -5.78 14.68 -15.44
N ASP A 75 -5.30 14.85 -14.20
CA ASP A 75 -4.89 13.75 -13.31
C ASP A 75 -6.08 12.98 -12.70
N THR A 76 -7.29 13.15 -13.23
CA THR A 76 -8.44 12.38 -12.75
C THR A 76 -8.38 10.94 -13.24
N LYS A 77 -8.84 10.01 -12.40
CA LYS A 77 -8.92 8.59 -12.79
C LYS A 77 -9.72 8.39 -14.08
N LYS A 78 -10.74 9.22 -14.32
CA LYS A 78 -11.57 9.18 -15.54
C LYS A 78 -10.74 9.51 -16.79
N ASP A 79 -9.99 10.62 -16.75
CA ASP A 79 -9.20 11.07 -17.90
C ASP A 79 -8.03 10.12 -18.18
N ILE A 80 -7.41 9.58 -17.12
CA ILE A 80 -6.40 8.51 -17.24
C ILE A 80 -6.99 7.28 -17.95
N LEU A 81 -8.17 6.81 -17.53
CA LEU A 81 -8.83 5.67 -18.17
C LEU A 81 -9.25 5.96 -19.63
N MET A 82 -9.69 7.18 -19.90
CA MET A 82 -10.02 7.61 -21.27
C MET A 82 -8.78 7.59 -22.17
N LEU A 83 -7.63 8.09 -21.69
CA LEU A 83 -6.37 8.04 -22.43
C LEU A 83 -6.02 6.60 -22.85
N TYR A 84 -6.08 5.65 -21.90
CA TYR A 84 -5.78 4.24 -22.21
C TYR A 84 -6.82 3.63 -23.16
N GLY A 85 -8.11 3.95 -22.99
CA GLY A 85 -9.19 3.47 -23.85
C GLY A 85 -9.05 3.98 -25.29
N ASP A 86 -8.81 5.28 -25.47
CA ASP A 86 -8.63 5.90 -26.79
C ASP A 86 -7.43 5.28 -27.53
N ASN A 87 -6.33 5.06 -26.80
CA ASN A 87 -5.15 4.42 -27.40
C ASN A 87 -5.38 2.95 -27.74
N PHE A 88 -6.16 2.24 -26.94
CA PHE A 88 -6.55 0.87 -27.27
C PHE A 88 -7.28 0.79 -28.60
N PHE A 89 -8.30 1.62 -28.80
CA PHE A 89 -9.09 1.60 -30.04
C PHE A 89 -8.29 2.08 -31.26
N LYS A 90 -7.38 3.04 -31.10
CA LYS A 90 -6.59 3.60 -32.22
C LYS A 90 -5.35 2.79 -32.55
N ASN A 91 -4.65 2.28 -31.53
CA ASN A 91 -3.28 1.78 -31.64
C ASN A 91 -3.08 0.38 -31.04
N GLY A 92 -4.13 -0.24 -30.50
CA GLY A 92 -4.04 -1.51 -29.78
C GLY A 92 -3.39 -1.39 -28.39
N GLY A 93 -3.38 -0.19 -27.81
CA GLY A 93 -2.80 0.17 -26.51
C GLY A 93 -1.77 1.31 -26.60
N MET A 94 -1.30 1.76 -25.43
CA MET A 94 -0.22 2.76 -25.35
C MET A 94 1.11 2.17 -25.86
N ASP A 95 1.92 2.98 -26.55
CA ASP A 95 3.25 2.59 -27.02
C ASP A 95 4.17 2.28 -25.83
N ILE A 96 4.92 1.18 -25.93
CA ILE A 96 5.79 0.66 -24.87
C ILE A 96 7.28 1.01 -25.07
N LYS A 97 7.68 1.63 -26.18
CA LYS A 97 9.07 1.89 -26.51
C LYS A 97 9.82 2.67 -25.44
N LYS A 98 9.21 3.76 -24.99
CA LYS A 98 9.80 4.63 -23.95
C LYS A 98 10.01 3.88 -22.62
N ILE A 99 9.07 3.01 -22.25
CA ILE A 99 9.20 2.14 -21.08
C ILE A 99 10.33 1.13 -21.28
N GLU A 100 10.42 0.52 -22.47
CA GLU A 100 11.49 -0.42 -22.82
C GLU A 100 12.87 0.23 -22.72
N ASP A 101 13.03 1.46 -23.21
CA ASP A 101 14.28 2.21 -23.12
C ASP A 101 14.70 2.49 -21.67
N ILE A 102 13.73 2.83 -20.82
CA ILE A 102 13.96 3.03 -19.38
C ILE A 102 14.46 1.72 -18.75
N ILE A 103 13.81 0.60 -19.05
CA ILE A 103 14.17 -0.71 -18.50
C ILE A 103 15.55 -1.13 -19.04
N ARG A 104 15.81 -0.98 -20.33
CA ARG A 104 17.09 -1.29 -20.96
C ARG A 104 18.24 -0.53 -20.28
N LYS A 105 18.05 0.76 -19.98
CA LYS A 105 19.01 1.57 -19.21
C LYS A 105 19.10 1.17 -17.74
N ALA A 106 18.02 0.61 -17.17
CA ALA A 106 17.97 0.20 -15.77
C ALA A 106 18.68 -1.12 -15.51
N ILE A 107 18.62 -2.05 -16.44
CA ILE A 107 19.19 -3.39 -16.29
C ILE A 107 20.68 -3.39 -16.62
N ASN A 108 21.47 -3.90 -15.69
CA ASN A 108 22.89 -4.19 -15.88
C ASN A 108 23.07 -5.71 -16.04
N MET A 109 23.22 -6.17 -17.27
CA MET A 109 23.32 -7.59 -17.61
C MET A 109 24.42 -8.30 -16.82
N LYS A 110 25.60 -7.68 -16.71
CA LYS A 110 26.72 -8.28 -15.96
C LYS A 110 26.38 -8.50 -14.49
N ARG A 111 25.76 -7.49 -13.82
CA ARG A 111 25.35 -7.61 -12.41
C ARG A 111 24.21 -8.61 -12.25
N PHE A 112 23.22 -8.60 -13.14
CA PHE A 112 22.08 -9.50 -13.08
C PHE A 112 22.51 -10.97 -13.14
N TYR A 113 23.29 -11.34 -14.15
CA TYR A 113 23.72 -12.74 -14.34
C TYR A 113 24.81 -13.18 -13.38
N LYS A 114 25.67 -12.29 -12.88
CA LYS A 114 26.67 -12.59 -11.84
C LYS A 114 26.08 -12.66 -10.42
N SER A 115 24.84 -12.19 -10.22
CA SER A 115 24.21 -12.23 -8.91
C SER A 115 24.06 -13.66 -8.41
N ASP A 116 24.29 -13.85 -7.12
CA ASP A 116 24.01 -15.06 -6.35
C ASP A 116 22.51 -15.30 -6.12
N ILE A 117 21.67 -14.30 -6.43
CA ILE A 117 20.22 -14.37 -6.30
C ILE A 117 19.62 -15.03 -7.55
N ASP A 118 18.89 -16.12 -7.35
CA ASP A 118 18.06 -16.74 -8.39
C ASP A 118 16.87 -15.83 -8.71
N TYR A 119 16.46 -15.83 -9.99
CA TYR A 119 15.36 -14.99 -10.45
C TYR A 119 14.39 -15.75 -11.34
N GLY A 120 13.11 -15.41 -11.27
CA GLY A 120 12.10 -15.92 -12.18
C GLY A 120 10.96 -14.93 -12.41
N LEU A 121 10.37 -14.99 -13.60
CA LEU A 121 9.22 -14.18 -14.00
C LEU A 121 8.16 -15.02 -14.70
N ILE A 122 6.97 -14.43 -14.81
CA ILE A 122 5.86 -15.01 -15.56
C ILE A 122 5.40 -14.01 -16.61
N THR A 123 5.15 -14.50 -17.82
CA THR A 123 4.42 -13.80 -18.87
C THR A 123 3.45 -14.76 -19.55
N TYR A 124 2.58 -14.25 -20.40
CA TYR A 124 1.60 -15.06 -21.12
C TYR A 124 1.77 -14.88 -22.63
N ASN A 125 2.11 -15.97 -23.34
CA ASN A 125 2.17 -15.97 -24.80
C ASN A 125 0.74 -15.95 -25.34
N PHE A 126 0.34 -14.82 -25.90
CA PHE A 126 -1.00 -14.59 -26.40
C PHE A 126 -1.24 -15.32 -27.73
N SER A 127 -0.21 -15.48 -28.57
CA SER A 127 -0.30 -16.18 -29.84
C SER A 127 -0.59 -17.68 -29.64
N THR A 128 0.15 -18.33 -28.74
CA THR A 128 0.01 -19.76 -28.46
C THR A 128 -0.99 -20.09 -27.34
N LYS A 129 -1.54 -19.08 -26.66
CA LYS A 129 -2.43 -19.19 -25.50
C LYS A 129 -1.83 -19.99 -24.33
N LYS A 130 -0.52 -19.89 -24.13
CA LYS A 130 0.21 -20.61 -23.08
C LYS A 130 0.96 -19.66 -22.15
N PRO A 131 0.99 -19.96 -20.83
CA PRO A 131 1.85 -19.23 -19.92
C PRO A 131 3.32 -19.57 -20.18
N LEU A 132 4.18 -18.58 -20.01
CA LEU A 132 5.62 -18.76 -19.98
C LEU A 132 6.12 -18.46 -18.57
N VAL A 133 6.57 -19.50 -17.87
CA VAL A 133 7.14 -19.45 -16.51
C VAL A 133 8.62 -19.71 -16.64
N ILE A 134 9.43 -18.70 -16.52
CA ILE A 134 10.82 -18.69 -16.96
C ILE A 134 11.76 -18.26 -15.83
N SER A 135 12.92 -18.87 -15.70
CA SER A 135 13.94 -18.55 -14.72
C SER A 135 15.16 -17.85 -15.35
N LYS A 136 15.98 -17.22 -14.54
CA LYS A 136 17.22 -16.57 -14.96
C LYS A 136 18.13 -17.48 -15.79
N LYS A 137 18.12 -18.76 -15.48
CA LYS A 137 18.94 -19.77 -16.18
C LYS A 137 18.47 -20.01 -17.62
N ASP A 138 17.17 -19.84 -17.85
CA ASP A 138 16.51 -20.13 -19.12
C ASP A 138 16.40 -18.89 -20.02
N ILE A 139 16.77 -17.71 -19.51
CA ILE A 139 16.71 -16.44 -20.26
C ILE A 139 18.09 -16.12 -20.80
N SER A 140 18.21 -16.02 -22.13
CA SER A 140 19.42 -15.49 -22.77
C SER A 140 19.59 -13.99 -22.48
N LYS A 141 20.85 -13.52 -22.52
CA LYS A 141 21.15 -12.13 -22.15
C LYS A 141 20.49 -11.11 -23.07
N ASP A 142 20.37 -11.40 -24.33
CA ASP A 142 19.74 -10.56 -25.35
C ASP A 142 18.22 -10.46 -25.18
N LYS A 143 17.56 -11.47 -24.61
CA LYS A 143 16.10 -11.55 -24.43
C LYS A 143 15.60 -11.12 -23.06
N LEU A 144 16.49 -10.83 -22.09
CA LEU A 144 16.07 -10.48 -20.73
C LEU A 144 15.11 -9.28 -20.70
N VAL A 145 15.44 -8.20 -21.40
CA VAL A 145 14.60 -7.00 -21.44
C VAL A 145 13.27 -7.28 -22.12
N ASP A 146 13.28 -8.08 -23.19
CA ASP A 146 12.05 -8.46 -23.89
C ASP A 146 11.08 -9.23 -22.99
N TYR A 147 11.56 -10.22 -22.22
CA TYR A 147 10.71 -10.95 -21.28
C TYR A 147 10.28 -10.13 -20.07
N LEU A 148 11.11 -9.19 -19.60
CA LEU A 148 10.71 -8.23 -18.58
C LEU A 148 9.56 -7.35 -19.08
N MET A 149 9.67 -6.83 -20.30
CA MET A 149 8.61 -6.06 -20.96
C MET A 149 7.36 -6.92 -21.17
N ALA A 150 7.51 -8.12 -21.72
CA ALA A 150 6.39 -9.05 -21.92
C ALA A 150 5.61 -9.31 -20.63
N SER A 151 6.34 -9.50 -19.52
CA SER A 151 5.71 -9.67 -18.20
C SER A 151 4.94 -8.44 -17.74
N ALA A 152 5.36 -7.23 -18.13
CA ALA A 152 4.79 -5.97 -17.65
C ALA A 152 3.81 -5.32 -18.65
N THR A 153 3.56 -5.93 -19.80
CA THR A 153 2.66 -5.41 -20.83
C THR A 153 1.20 -5.69 -20.48
N CYS A 154 0.59 -4.83 -19.68
CA CYS A 154 -0.81 -4.93 -19.24
C CYS A 154 -1.78 -4.61 -20.38
N TYR A 155 -1.99 -5.56 -21.28
CA TYR A 155 -2.98 -5.46 -22.35
C TYR A 155 -4.42 -5.45 -21.76
N PRO A 156 -5.34 -4.63 -22.26
CA PRO A 156 -5.27 -3.74 -23.46
C PRO A 156 -4.75 -2.32 -23.16
N ALA A 157 -4.33 -1.99 -21.94
CA ALA A 157 -3.80 -0.66 -21.62
C ALA A 157 -2.50 -0.37 -22.38
N LEU A 158 -1.62 -1.37 -22.52
CA LEU A 158 -0.35 -1.29 -23.25
C LEU A 158 -0.40 -2.22 -24.48
N GLN A 159 0.33 -1.86 -25.53
CA GLN A 159 0.52 -2.70 -26.72
C GLN A 159 1.20 -4.03 -26.32
N MET A 160 0.83 -5.12 -26.98
CA MET A 160 1.47 -6.42 -26.77
C MET A 160 2.95 -6.38 -27.14
N LYS A 161 3.80 -7.06 -26.38
CA LYS A 161 5.21 -7.21 -26.72
C LYS A 161 5.39 -8.31 -27.76
N ASP A 162 6.09 -7.98 -28.85
CA ASP A 162 6.52 -8.98 -29.83
C ASP A 162 7.88 -9.56 -29.42
N ILE A 163 8.01 -10.87 -29.42
CA ILE A 163 9.27 -11.59 -29.24
C ILE A 163 9.30 -12.71 -30.27
N ASP A 164 10.18 -12.61 -31.24
CA ASP A 164 10.39 -13.61 -32.30
C ASP A 164 9.10 -13.96 -33.08
N GLY A 165 8.21 -12.98 -33.30
CA GLY A 165 6.95 -13.13 -34.03
C GLY A 165 5.75 -13.56 -33.15
N ASP A 166 5.97 -13.96 -31.92
CA ASP A 166 4.91 -14.24 -30.94
C ASP A 166 4.55 -13.01 -30.12
N LYS A 167 3.25 -12.83 -29.87
CA LYS A 167 2.71 -11.74 -29.05
C LYS A 167 2.60 -12.16 -27.58
N TYR A 168 3.12 -11.33 -26.68
CA TYR A 168 3.10 -11.56 -25.23
C TYR A 168 2.36 -10.47 -24.49
N ILE A 169 1.72 -10.85 -23.40
CA ILE A 169 1.01 -9.96 -22.48
C ILE A 169 1.40 -10.26 -21.02
N ASP A 170 0.95 -9.38 -20.12
CA ASP A 170 1.23 -9.42 -18.69
C ASP A 170 1.02 -10.81 -18.07
N GLY A 171 1.97 -11.23 -17.26
CA GLY A 171 1.91 -12.52 -16.55
C GLY A 171 0.76 -12.62 -15.55
N GLY A 172 0.14 -11.52 -15.14
CA GLY A 172 -1.04 -11.49 -14.28
C GLY A 172 -2.27 -12.17 -14.87
N PHE A 173 -2.29 -12.40 -16.18
CA PHE A 173 -3.29 -13.25 -16.84
C PHE A 173 -3.18 -14.73 -16.47
N TYR A 174 -2.05 -15.17 -15.93
CA TYR A 174 -1.83 -16.54 -15.52
C TYR A 174 -1.55 -16.70 -14.03
N ASP A 175 -0.61 -15.94 -13.48
CA ASP A 175 -0.30 -15.94 -12.05
C ASP A 175 0.33 -14.60 -11.63
N ASN A 176 -0.47 -13.77 -10.98
CA ASN A 176 -0.04 -12.43 -10.54
C ASN A 176 0.81 -12.46 -9.27
N LEU A 177 0.99 -13.62 -8.64
CA LEU A 177 1.75 -13.76 -7.40
C LEU A 177 2.55 -15.07 -7.43
N PRO A 178 3.73 -15.09 -8.09
CA PRO A 178 4.40 -16.31 -8.55
C PRO A 178 5.10 -17.10 -7.42
N ILE A 179 4.32 -17.51 -6.41
CA ILE A 179 4.82 -18.32 -5.27
C ILE A 179 5.30 -19.70 -5.76
N ASN A 180 4.54 -20.31 -6.68
CA ASN A 180 4.90 -21.63 -7.21
C ASN A 180 6.20 -21.61 -8.02
N LEU A 181 6.54 -20.49 -8.65
CA LEU A 181 7.83 -20.32 -9.30
C LEU A 181 8.97 -20.25 -8.27
N ALA A 182 8.75 -19.55 -7.15
CA ALA A 182 9.73 -19.51 -6.06
C ALA A 182 9.97 -20.93 -5.48
N ILE A 183 8.90 -21.71 -5.28
CA ILE A 183 8.99 -23.11 -4.84
C ILE A 183 9.79 -23.96 -5.86
N LYS A 184 9.50 -23.82 -7.15
CA LYS A 184 10.22 -24.50 -8.24
C LYS A 184 11.72 -24.16 -8.24
N LEU A 185 12.10 -22.94 -7.84
CA LEU A 185 13.49 -22.51 -7.70
C LEU A 185 14.13 -22.96 -6.37
N GLY A 186 13.41 -23.70 -5.54
CA GLY A 186 13.91 -24.30 -4.31
C GLY A 186 13.68 -23.47 -3.05
N ALA A 187 12.75 -22.51 -3.06
CA ALA A 187 12.41 -21.75 -1.86
C ALA A 187 11.76 -22.64 -0.81
N THR A 188 12.24 -22.54 0.44
CA THR A 188 11.67 -23.20 1.63
C THR A 188 10.90 -22.21 2.50
N GLU A 189 11.16 -20.90 2.34
CA GLU A 189 10.38 -19.81 2.93
C GLU A 189 10.23 -18.66 1.93
N ALA A 190 9.13 -17.92 2.03
CA ALA A 190 8.85 -16.79 1.16
C ALA A 190 8.32 -15.57 1.91
N ILE A 191 8.87 -14.40 1.57
CA ILE A 191 8.30 -13.10 1.88
C ILE A 191 7.48 -12.70 0.65
N ILE A 192 6.17 -12.63 0.83
CA ILE A 192 5.21 -12.39 -0.25
C ILE A 192 4.72 -10.96 -0.17
N VAL A 193 4.96 -10.18 -1.23
CA VAL A 193 4.51 -8.81 -1.37
C VAL A 193 3.30 -8.78 -2.29
N ASP A 194 2.10 -8.68 -1.71
CA ASP A 194 0.84 -8.67 -2.44
C ASP A 194 0.27 -7.25 -2.52
N LEU A 195 0.38 -6.60 -3.67
CA LEU A 195 -0.14 -5.25 -3.94
C LEU A 195 -1.67 -5.16 -4.01
N ARG A 196 -2.39 -6.25 -3.80
CA ARG A 196 -3.85 -6.33 -3.96
C ARG A 196 -4.31 -5.77 -5.31
N ALA A 197 -3.54 -6.00 -6.35
CA ALA A 197 -3.88 -5.63 -7.71
C ALA A 197 -4.72 -6.74 -8.39
N PRO A 198 -5.48 -6.39 -9.46
CA PRO A 198 -6.13 -7.39 -10.29
C PRO A 198 -5.15 -8.39 -10.88
N GLY A 199 -5.64 -9.58 -11.21
CA GLY A 199 -4.88 -10.67 -11.82
C GLY A 199 -5.16 -12.01 -11.11
N LEU A 200 -4.93 -13.10 -11.81
CA LEU A 200 -5.09 -14.45 -11.28
C LEU A 200 -3.99 -14.72 -10.25
N LYS A 201 -4.31 -15.39 -9.15
CA LYS A 201 -3.36 -15.80 -8.13
C LYS A 201 -3.52 -17.28 -7.87
N LYS A 202 -2.44 -18.02 -7.97
CA LYS A 202 -2.45 -19.46 -7.74
C LYS A 202 -2.11 -19.79 -6.29
N LEU A 203 -2.80 -20.77 -5.74
CA LEU A 203 -2.46 -21.29 -4.43
C LEU A 203 -1.09 -21.97 -4.45
N PRO A 204 -0.31 -21.87 -3.36
CA PRO A 204 0.96 -22.58 -3.25
C PRO A 204 0.78 -24.10 -3.39
N LYS A 205 1.61 -24.72 -4.23
CA LYS A 205 1.71 -26.17 -4.37
C LYS A 205 2.82 -26.69 -3.47
N GLY A 206 2.47 -27.10 -2.27
CA GLY A 206 3.43 -27.60 -1.27
C GLY A 206 3.48 -26.75 -0.01
N ASN A 207 4.20 -27.26 0.99
CA ASN A 207 4.32 -26.60 2.29
C ASN A 207 5.52 -25.66 2.29
N ILE A 208 5.25 -24.35 2.22
CA ILE A 208 6.25 -23.28 2.30
C ILE A 208 5.89 -22.31 3.42
N LYS A 209 6.85 -21.97 4.27
CA LYS A 209 6.64 -20.94 5.30
C LYS A 209 6.51 -19.56 4.64
N THR A 210 5.41 -18.88 4.89
CA THR A 210 5.10 -17.60 4.24
C THR A 210 4.99 -16.46 5.22
N THR A 211 5.53 -15.29 4.83
CA THR A 211 5.32 -14.01 5.50
C THR A 211 4.70 -13.05 4.50
N TYR A 212 3.44 -12.66 4.73
CA TYR A 212 2.73 -11.75 3.84
C TYR A 212 2.93 -10.29 4.23
N ILE A 213 3.29 -9.46 3.26
CA ILE A 213 3.34 -8.01 3.32
C ILE A 213 2.33 -7.48 2.30
N LYS A 214 1.35 -6.73 2.76
CA LYS A 214 0.28 -6.20 1.92
C LYS A 214 -0.21 -4.87 2.46
N PRO A 215 -0.56 -3.90 1.60
CA PRO A 215 -0.99 -2.58 2.04
C PRO A 215 -2.27 -2.65 2.87
N LYS A 216 -2.26 -1.98 4.01
CA LYS A 216 -3.45 -1.74 4.85
C LYS A 216 -4.22 -0.53 4.34
N ASN A 217 -3.51 0.50 3.93
CA ASN A 217 -4.04 1.74 3.39
C ASN A 217 -4.31 1.60 1.89
N LYS A 218 -5.13 2.51 1.36
CA LYS A 218 -5.37 2.60 -0.07
C LYS A 218 -4.13 3.16 -0.76
N ILE A 219 -3.50 2.36 -1.60
CA ILE A 219 -2.44 2.78 -2.50
C ILE A 219 -3.02 3.17 -3.87
N SER A 220 -2.19 3.75 -4.74
CA SER A 220 -2.60 4.30 -6.04
C SER A 220 -3.47 3.37 -6.90
N PHE A 221 -4.18 3.93 -7.87
CA PHE A 221 -4.75 3.17 -8.97
C PHE A 221 -3.60 2.66 -9.86
N PHE A 222 -3.65 1.40 -10.29
CA PHE A 222 -2.51 0.70 -10.89
C PHE A 222 -1.99 1.29 -12.22
N LEU A 223 -2.79 2.11 -12.91
CA LEU A 223 -2.39 2.82 -14.13
C LEU A 223 -2.05 4.31 -13.88
N ASP A 224 -2.14 4.78 -12.64
CA ASP A 224 -1.83 6.15 -12.26
C ASP A 224 -0.36 6.26 -11.81
N PHE A 225 0.50 6.61 -12.74
CA PHE A 225 1.92 6.82 -12.47
C PHE A 225 2.15 8.27 -12.05
N ASN A 226 2.30 8.48 -10.75
CA ASN A 226 2.50 9.77 -10.11
C ASN A 226 3.62 9.68 -9.07
N SER A 227 4.67 10.50 -9.22
CA SER A 227 5.85 10.44 -8.36
C SER A 227 5.58 10.81 -6.89
N LYS A 228 4.65 11.72 -6.62
CA LYS A 228 4.23 12.08 -5.25
C LYS A 228 3.55 10.88 -4.58
N GLN A 229 2.61 10.25 -5.29
CA GLN A 229 1.93 9.05 -4.81
C GLN A 229 2.89 7.86 -4.67
N ALA A 230 3.87 7.73 -5.56
CA ALA A 230 4.91 6.71 -5.46
C ALA A 230 5.70 6.84 -4.15
N LYS A 231 6.03 8.06 -3.72
CA LYS A 231 6.70 8.32 -2.43
C LYS A 231 5.84 7.86 -1.25
N ILE A 232 4.54 8.16 -1.26
CA ILE A 232 3.59 7.72 -0.22
C ILE A 232 3.50 6.19 -0.19
N ASN A 233 3.36 5.55 -1.35
CA ASN A 233 3.33 4.09 -1.44
C ASN A 233 4.63 3.45 -0.91
N MET A 234 5.80 4.04 -1.21
CA MET A 234 7.08 3.58 -0.65
C MET A 234 7.11 3.67 0.88
N ASN A 235 6.57 4.75 1.45
CA ASN A 235 6.46 4.88 2.91
C ASN A 235 5.53 3.80 3.49
N PHE A 236 4.38 3.55 2.87
CA PHE A 236 3.51 2.45 3.29
C PHE A 236 4.21 1.09 3.22
N GLY A 237 4.91 0.80 2.12
CA GLY A 237 5.65 -0.46 1.97
C GLY A 237 6.71 -0.66 3.06
N TYR A 238 7.45 0.41 3.38
CA TYR A 238 8.40 0.40 4.48
C TYR A 238 7.71 0.17 5.83
N ASN A 239 6.69 0.96 6.14
CA ASN A 239 5.97 0.93 7.41
C ASN A 239 5.31 -0.44 7.65
N ASP A 240 4.58 -0.96 6.66
CA ASP A 240 3.91 -2.26 6.76
C ASP A 240 4.90 -3.41 6.95
N THR A 241 6.04 -3.37 6.25
CA THR A 241 7.12 -4.34 6.45
C THR A 241 7.66 -4.26 7.87
N MET A 242 7.96 -3.06 8.37
CA MET A 242 8.48 -2.89 9.73
C MET A 242 7.46 -3.34 10.80
N LYS A 243 6.16 -3.16 10.55
CA LYS A 243 5.08 -3.70 11.43
C LYS A 243 5.02 -5.23 11.38
N VAL A 244 5.09 -5.84 10.19
CA VAL A 244 5.10 -7.31 10.02
C VAL A 244 6.29 -7.93 10.79
N PHE A 245 7.46 -7.31 10.74
CA PHE A 245 8.65 -7.75 11.48
C PHE A 245 8.74 -7.19 12.91
N LYS A 246 7.65 -6.65 13.46
CA LYS A 246 7.50 -6.18 14.85
C LYS A 246 8.55 -5.13 15.26
N ARG A 247 8.96 -4.27 14.33
CA ARG A 247 9.88 -3.15 14.56
C ARG A 247 9.15 -1.81 14.72
N LEU A 248 7.89 -1.75 14.31
CA LEU A 248 6.96 -0.64 14.52
C LEU A 248 5.61 -1.20 14.98
N ASP A 249 4.79 -0.37 15.58
CA ASP A 249 3.45 -0.69 16.05
C ASP A 249 2.37 -0.04 15.17
N GLY A 250 1.11 -0.43 15.39
CA GLY A 250 -0.06 0.07 14.68
C GLY A 250 -0.64 -0.93 13.69
N ASP A 251 -1.81 -0.61 13.15
CA ASP A 251 -2.47 -1.35 12.07
C ASP A 251 -2.66 -0.46 10.84
N TYR A 252 -3.47 0.58 10.94
CA TYR A 252 -3.72 1.56 9.87
C TYR A 252 -2.68 2.68 9.87
N PHE A 253 -2.45 3.34 11.01
CA PHE A 253 -1.33 4.26 11.22
C PHE A 253 -0.09 3.49 11.66
N THR A 254 1.02 4.20 11.75
CA THR A 254 2.29 3.59 12.16
C THR A 254 2.87 4.37 13.33
N PHE A 255 3.15 3.66 14.40
CA PHE A 255 3.73 4.22 15.63
C PHE A 255 5.11 3.65 15.90
N ARG A 256 5.94 4.38 16.63
CA ARG A 256 7.19 3.88 17.18
C ARG A 256 6.93 2.64 18.01
N LYS A 257 7.94 1.77 18.07
CA LYS A 257 7.86 0.51 18.81
C LYS A 257 7.52 0.73 20.29
N ASP A 258 6.59 -0.07 20.80
CA ASP A 258 6.11 -0.09 22.19
C ASP A 258 5.34 1.16 22.67
N GLU A 259 5.16 2.20 21.86
CA GLU A 259 4.40 3.40 22.22
C GLU A 259 2.98 3.08 22.68
N ILE A 260 2.24 2.30 21.88
CA ILE A 260 0.88 1.89 22.19
C ILE A 260 0.83 0.99 23.43
N SER A 261 1.81 0.09 23.57
CA SER A 261 1.87 -0.82 24.72
C SER A 261 2.14 -0.07 26.02
N LYS A 262 3.08 0.87 26.01
CA LYS A 262 3.39 1.71 27.17
C LYS A 262 2.19 2.57 27.60
N PHE A 263 1.53 3.19 26.62
CA PHE A 263 0.33 3.99 26.89
C PHE A 263 -0.81 3.12 27.46
N TYR A 264 -1.06 1.95 26.88
CA TYR A 264 -2.06 1.00 27.34
C TYR A 264 -1.80 0.57 28.80
N GLU A 265 -0.58 0.09 29.11
CA GLU A 265 -0.27 -0.42 30.44
C GLU A 265 -0.37 0.66 31.53
N ARG A 266 -0.04 1.91 31.21
CA ARG A 266 -0.15 3.02 32.17
C ARG A 266 -1.59 3.46 32.43
N ASN A 267 -2.49 3.32 31.44
CA ASN A 267 -3.80 3.99 31.46
C ASN A 267 -4.99 3.02 31.40
N LYS A 268 -4.78 1.69 31.27
CA LYS A 268 -5.84 0.71 31.02
C LYS A 268 -6.98 0.71 32.04
N ASP A 269 -6.64 0.84 33.33
CA ASP A 269 -7.61 0.80 34.42
C ASP A 269 -8.48 2.06 34.44
N GLU A 270 -7.86 3.22 34.27
CA GLU A 270 -8.53 4.51 34.21
C GLU A 270 -9.38 4.63 32.96
N LEU A 271 -8.84 4.23 31.80
CA LEU A 271 -9.59 4.18 30.55
C LEU A 271 -10.77 3.20 30.60
N SER A 272 -10.61 2.06 31.27
CA SER A 272 -11.71 1.09 31.44
C SER A 272 -12.84 1.67 32.30
N LYS A 273 -12.51 2.38 33.36
CA LYS A 273 -13.50 3.12 34.18
C LYS A 273 -14.20 4.20 33.35
N LEU A 274 -13.42 5.01 32.63
CA LEU A 274 -13.94 6.11 31.80
C LEU A 274 -14.87 5.60 30.68
N LEU A 275 -14.51 4.50 30.03
CA LEU A 275 -15.27 3.91 28.94
C LEU A 275 -16.43 3.01 29.41
N GLY A 276 -16.56 2.77 30.71
CA GLY A 276 -17.58 1.90 31.28
C GLY A 276 -17.45 0.42 30.90
N THR A 277 -16.29 -0.01 30.43
CA THR A 277 -16.02 -1.39 30.02
C THR A 277 -14.52 -1.65 29.98
N SER A 278 -14.12 -2.88 30.29
CA SER A 278 -12.72 -3.31 30.12
C SER A 278 -12.28 -3.11 28.67
N ILE A 279 -11.13 -2.47 28.48
CA ILE A 279 -10.56 -2.20 27.16
C ILE A 279 -9.30 -3.03 26.94
N THR A 280 -9.22 -3.72 25.80
CA THR A 280 -8.01 -4.40 25.37
C THR A 280 -7.07 -3.45 24.58
N LYS A 281 -5.77 -3.75 24.56
CA LYS A 281 -4.80 -2.99 23.74
C LYS A 281 -5.23 -2.85 22.29
N LYS A 282 -5.82 -3.91 21.70
CA LYS A 282 -6.30 -3.90 20.31
C LYS A 282 -7.48 -2.94 20.12
N GLN A 283 -8.39 -2.89 21.09
CA GLN A 283 -9.53 -1.96 21.05
C GLN A 283 -9.07 -0.52 21.23
N LEU A 284 -8.12 -0.26 22.14
CA LEU A 284 -7.53 1.06 22.33
C LEU A 284 -6.81 1.53 21.05
N LEU A 285 -5.97 0.69 20.43
CA LEU A 285 -5.32 1.02 19.17
C LEU A 285 -6.34 1.38 18.10
N LYS A 286 -7.38 0.58 17.94
CA LYS A 286 -8.46 0.85 16.98
C LYS A 286 -9.13 2.20 17.25
N LEU A 287 -9.41 2.54 18.52
CA LEU A 287 -10.02 3.81 18.92
C LEU A 287 -9.11 4.99 18.57
N ILE A 288 -7.81 4.90 18.86
CA ILE A 288 -6.79 5.89 18.51
C ILE A 288 -6.74 6.11 17.00
N GLU A 289 -6.67 5.02 16.23
CA GLU A 289 -6.58 5.08 14.76
C GLU A 289 -7.86 5.62 14.11
N ASP A 290 -9.02 5.27 14.65
CA ASP A 290 -10.31 5.79 14.16
C ASP A 290 -10.43 7.31 14.37
N ILE A 291 -9.92 7.85 15.49
CA ILE A 291 -9.81 9.29 15.72
C ILE A 291 -8.89 9.92 14.66
N GLY A 292 -7.71 9.35 14.43
CA GLY A 292 -6.79 9.88 13.41
C GLY A 292 -7.37 9.94 12.01
N LYS A 293 -8.18 8.93 11.63
CA LYS A 293 -8.92 8.95 10.36
C LYS A 293 -9.94 10.07 10.29
N GLU A 294 -10.69 10.30 11.36
CA GLU A 294 -11.68 11.39 11.43
C GLU A 294 -11.04 12.77 11.33
N PHE A 295 -9.89 12.95 11.95
CA PHE A 295 -9.11 14.19 11.88
C PHE A 295 -8.17 14.25 10.66
N LYS A 296 -8.24 13.27 9.74
CA LYS A 296 -7.46 13.22 8.50
C LYS A 296 -5.96 13.43 8.75
N LEU A 297 -5.38 12.64 9.65
CA LEU A 297 -3.95 12.63 9.85
C LEU A 297 -3.26 12.00 8.64
N GLN A 298 -2.00 12.36 8.41
CA GLN A 298 -1.22 11.80 7.31
C GLN A 298 -0.90 10.33 7.62
N GLU A 299 -1.24 9.43 6.69
CA GLU A 299 -1.28 7.99 6.94
C GLU A 299 0.08 7.30 6.79
N ASP A 300 0.97 7.87 5.99
CA ASP A 300 2.27 7.28 5.63
C ASP A 300 3.44 7.68 6.56
N LEU A 301 3.16 8.46 7.62
CA LEU A 301 4.15 8.85 8.62
C LEU A 301 4.32 7.79 9.72
N ILE A 302 5.47 7.86 10.40
CA ILE A 302 5.74 7.13 11.64
C ILE A 302 5.64 8.13 12.79
N TYR A 303 4.69 7.90 13.70
CA TYR A 303 4.38 8.79 14.80
C TYR A 303 5.04 8.36 16.10
N TYR A 304 5.47 9.32 16.92
CA TYR A 304 5.41 9.19 18.36
C TYR A 304 3.94 9.39 18.79
N LEU A 305 3.49 8.66 19.80
CA LEU A 305 2.08 8.72 20.21
C LEU A 305 1.70 10.12 20.74
N ASP A 306 2.61 10.77 21.46
CA ASP A 306 2.40 12.12 21.98
C ASP A 306 2.27 13.15 20.86
N ASP A 307 3.11 13.05 19.80
CA ASP A 307 2.99 13.92 18.62
C ASP A 307 1.67 13.68 17.88
N TYR A 308 1.25 12.42 17.78
CA TYR A 308 -0.03 12.05 17.18
C TYR A 308 -1.21 12.70 17.92
N PHE A 309 -1.20 12.64 19.26
CA PHE A 309 -2.23 13.27 20.09
C PHE A 309 -2.18 14.78 20.02
N ARG A 310 -1.00 15.41 20.01
CA ARG A 310 -0.83 16.85 19.84
C ARG A 310 -1.44 17.32 18.52
N ILE A 311 -1.16 16.66 17.40
CA ILE A 311 -1.74 17.01 16.09
C ILE A 311 -3.26 16.89 16.11
N ILE A 312 -3.82 15.85 16.76
CA ILE A 312 -5.27 15.71 16.93
C ILE A 312 -5.84 16.87 17.73
N LYS A 313 -5.19 17.26 18.83
CA LYS A 313 -5.60 18.38 19.68
C LYS A 313 -5.64 19.69 18.87
N ASP A 314 -4.58 20.01 18.13
CA ASP A 314 -4.51 21.21 17.30
C ASP A 314 -5.61 21.21 16.22
N LYS A 315 -5.84 20.07 15.57
CA LYS A 315 -6.90 19.92 14.57
C LYS A 315 -8.31 19.98 15.18
N ALA A 316 -8.52 19.51 16.40
CA ALA A 316 -9.80 19.62 17.09
C ALA A 316 -10.10 21.09 17.45
N ASN A 317 -9.13 21.79 17.99
CA ASN A 317 -9.26 23.22 18.35
C ASN A 317 -9.50 24.12 17.14
N SER A 318 -8.98 23.74 15.96
CA SER A 318 -9.19 24.48 14.70
C SER A 318 -10.51 24.16 13.98
N CYS A 319 -11.33 23.25 14.51
CA CYS A 319 -12.61 22.88 13.89
C CYS A 319 -13.66 23.98 14.08
N GLU A 320 -14.55 24.12 13.07
CA GLU A 320 -15.73 24.97 13.18
C GLU A 320 -16.57 24.63 14.41
N LYS A 321 -17.08 25.65 15.09
CA LYS A 321 -17.96 25.48 16.27
C LYS A 321 -19.25 24.78 15.85
N ILE A 322 -19.72 23.85 16.67
CA ILE A 322 -20.99 23.18 16.47
C ILE A 322 -22.13 24.18 16.61
N THR A 323 -22.87 24.35 15.53
CA THR A 323 -24.03 25.27 15.49
C THR A 323 -25.24 24.65 16.21
N LYS A 324 -26.20 25.50 16.63
CA LYS A 324 -27.46 25.04 17.21
C LYS A 324 -28.23 24.07 16.30
N GLU A 325 -28.16 24.30 14.98
CA GLU A 325 -28.83 23.42 14.00
C GLU A 325 -28.20 22.03 13.95
N ILE A 326 -26.88 21.92 13.92
CA ILE A 326 -26.16 20.64 13.99
C ILE A 326 -26.48 19.92 15.30
N GLU A 327 -26.49 20.67 16.42
CA GLU A 327 -26.83 20.12 17.74
C GLU A 327 -28.26 19.55 17.78
N LYS A 328 -29.23 20.25 17.18
CA LYS A 328 -30.63 19.79 17.07
C LYS A 328 -30.74 18.52 16.24
N GLN A 329 -30.06 18.42 15.10
CA GLN A 329 -30.06 17.24 14.25
C GLN A 329 -29.45 16.01 14.95
N ILE A 330 -28.34 16.17 15.68
CA ILE A 330 -27.74 15.10 16.47
C ILE A 330 -28.71 14.63 17.57
N LYS A 331 -29.31 15.57 18.32
CA LYS A 331 -30.27 15.25 19.41
C LYS A 331 -31.53 14.54 18.91
N SER A 332 -32.01 14.88 17.72
CA SER A 332 -33.16 14.22 17.09
C SER A 332 -32.82 12.90 16.42
N LYS A 333 -31.54 12.46 16.44
CA LYS A 333 -31.02 11.30 15.69
C LYS A 333 -31.26 11.36 14.17
N LYS A 334 -31.70 12.50 13.64
CA LYS A 334 -31.87 12.77 12.21
C LYS A 334 -30.58 13.34 11.64
N VAL A 335 -29.58 12.46 11.45
CA VAL A 335 -28.27 12.87 10.93
C VAL A 335 -28.35 13.03 9.43
N SER A 336 -28.19 14.27 8.92
CA SER A 336 -28.09 14.54 7.51
C SER A 336 -26.72 14.12 6.94
N ARG A 337 -26.59 14.02 5.61
CA ARG A 337 -25.28 13.77 4.95
C ARG A 337 -24.21 14.82 5.26
N ALA A 338 -24.62 16.01 5.71
CA ALA A 338 -23.71 17.11 6.10
C ALA A 338 -23.04 16.85 7.46
N ILE A 339 -23.65 16.05 8.35
CA ILE A 339 -23.09 15.73 9.66
C ILE A 339 -22.22 14.48 9.52
N ASN A 340 -20.91 14.69 9.48
CA ASN A 340 -19.96 13.56 9.48
C ASN A 340 -19.64 13.09 10.91
N SER A 341 -18.99 11.91 11.00
CA SER A 341 -18.60 11.26 12.28
C SER A 341 -17.80 12.21 13.17
N LYS A 342 -16.90 13.04 12.61
CA LYS A 342 -16.09 14.00 13.36
C LYS A 342 -16.94 15.02 14.11
N LEU A 343 -17.99 15.56 13.50
CA LEU A 343 -18.87 16.55 14.15
C LEU A 343 -19.64 15.93 15.32
N ILE A 344 -20.05 14.67 15.20
CA ILE A 344 -20.70 13.92 16.27
C ILE A 344 -19.72 13.72 17.44
N THR A 345 -18.50 13.34 17.16
CA THR A 345 -17.43 13.20 18.17
C THR A 345 -17.16 14.53 18.87
N LEU A 346 -17.06 15.63 18.14
CA LEU A 346 -16.86 16.98 18.71
C LEU A 346 -18.07 17.46 19.53
N PHE A 347 -19.30 17.11 19.15
CA PHE A 347 -20.49 17.38 19.94
C PHE A 347 -20.42 16.72 21.34
N PHE A 348 -20.06 15.44 21.39
CA PHE A 348 -19.90 14.75 22.66
C PHE A 348 -18.72 15.32 23.46
N LEU A 349 -17.61 15.59 22.82
CA LEU A 349 -16.44 16.19 23.48
C LEU A 349 -16.79 17.53 24.14
N ARG A 350 -17.50 18.43 23.43
CA ARG A 350 -17.99 19.69 23.99
C ARG A 350 -18.91 19.48 25.21
N ASN A 351 -19.81 18.50 25.16
CA ASN A 351 -20.69 18.20 26.29
C ASN A 351 -19.92 17.68 27.50
N ILE A 352 -18.91 16.83 27.29
CA ILE A 352 -18.04 16.28 28.34
C ILE A 352 -17.22 17.41 28.98
N THR A 353 -16.54 18.21 28.18
CA THR A 353 -15.68 19.31 28.69
C THR A 353 -16.47 20.40 29.40
N SER A 354 -17.68 20.71 28.92
CA SER A 354 -18.61 21.66 29.55
C SER A 354 -19.42 21.07 30.72
N LYS A 355 -19.11 19.85 31.19
CA LYS A 355 -19.81 19.14 32.28
C LYS A 355 -21.34 19.10 32.13
N LYS A 356 -21.86 19.08 30.90
CA LYS A 356 -23.29 18.95 30.64
C LYS A 356 -23.76 17.54 30.94
N ARG A 357 -25.00 17.40 31.45
CA ARG A 357 -25.60 16.12 31.74
C ARG A 357 -25.61 15.21 30.50
N GLU A 358 -25.10 13.99 30.65
CA GLU A 358 -25.08 12.97 29.60
C GLU A 358 -26.48 12.59 29.15
N ASN A 359 -26.72 12.56 27.86
CA ASN A 359 -27.90 11.94 27.27
C ASN A 359 -27.60 10.46 26.95
N LYS A 360 -27.93 9.57 27.85
CA LYS A 360 -27.67 8.12 27.73
C LYS A 360 -28.18 7.51 26.42
N ALA A 361 -29.35 7.95 25.93
CA ALA A 361 -29.90 7.43 24.69
C ALA A 361 -29.05 7.84 23.45
N LEU A 362 -28.44 9.04 23.46
CA LEU A 362 -27.53 9.49 22.41
C LEU A 362 -26.17 8.81 22.49
N SER A 363 -25.61 8.65 23.70
CA SER A 363 -24.30 8.00 23.87
C SER A 363 -24.35 6.51 23.50
N ILE A 364 -25.48 5.83 23.70
CA ILE A 364 -25.70 4.47 23.20
C ILE A 364 -25.82 4.45 21.67
N PHE A 365 -26.64 5.34 21.11
CA PHE A 365 -26.88 5.38 19.66
C PHE A 365 -25.61 5.71 18.86
N PHE A 366 -24.77 6.63 19.34
CA PHE A 366 -23.50 7.02 18.77
C PHE A 366 -22.30 6.50 19.59
N SER A 367 -22.37 5.26 20.07
CA SER A 367 -21.41 4.70 21.02
C SER A 367 -19.95 4.82 20.60
N LYS A 368 -19.65 4.65 19.29
CA LYS A 368 -18.30 4.85 18.76
C LYS A 368 -17.80 6.27 18.99
N ASN A 369 -18.58 7.27 18.56
CA ASN A 369 -18.23 8.68 18.66
C ASN A 369 -18.13 9.16 20.12
N TYR A 370 -19.00 8.63 20.98
CA TYR A 370 -18.94 8.92 22.42
C TYR A 370 -17.65 8.40 23.05
N LYS A 371 -17.23 7.15 22.76
CA LYS A 371 -15.95 6.60 23.22
C LYS A 371 -14.74 7.39 22.68
N GLN A 372 -14.80 7.86 21.44
CA GLN A 372 -13.77 8.72 20.87
C GLN A 372 -13.68 10.06 21.60
N ALA A 373 -14.83 10.68 21.92
CA ALA A 373 -14.89 11.92 22.68
C ALA A 373 -14.34 11.75 24.11
N LEU A 374 -14.67 10.63 24.78
CA LEU A 374 -14.09 10.31 26.08
C LEU A 374 -12.57 10.20 26.03
N LEU A 375 -12.01 9.50 25.02
CA LEU A 375 -10.57 9.40 24.87
C LEU A 375 -9.95 10.78 24.56
N LEU A 376 -10.57 11.58 23.70
CA LEU A 376 -10.10 12.94 23.39
C LEU A 376 -10.07 13.83 24.65
N SER A 377 -11.12 13.79 25.47
CA SER A 377 -11.15 14.50 26.78
C SER A 377 -10.05 13.99 27.71
N TYR A 378 -9.85 12.66 27.77
CA TYR A 378 -8.81 12.03 28.58
C TYR A 378 -7.39 12.50 28.23
N ILE A 379 -7.09 12.63 26.94
CA ILE A 379 -5.79 13.15 26.48
C ILE A 379 -5.70 14.69 26.49
N GLY A 380 -6.67 15.38 27.10
CA GLY A 380 -6.65 16.82 27.32
C GLY A 380 -7.03 17.65 26.10
N VAL A 381 -7.91 17.17 25.25
CA VAL A 381 -8.54 17.96 24.18
C VAL A 381 -9.75 18.68 24.77
N ASN A 382 -9.69 20.03 24.84
CA ASN A 382 -10.80 20.87 25.26
C ASN A 382 -11.41 21.54 24.02
N TYR A 383 -12.68 21.27 23.73
CA TYR A 383 -13.36 21.79 22.55
C TYR A 383 -14.59 22.61 22.97
N GLY A 384 -14.63 23.88 22.59
CA GLY A 384 -15.80 24.72 22.73
C GLY A 384 -15.80 25.66 23.95
N GLU A 385 -14.61 26.01 24.45
CA GLU A 385 -14.44 27.21 25.28
C GLU A 385 -14.42 28.49 24.41
#